data_1615d8807a51f1612ab41b90071e7a3a
#
_entry.id   1615d8807a51f1612ab41b90071e7a3a
#
_cell.length_a   1.000
_cell.length_b   1.000
_cell.length_c   1.000
_cell.angle_alpha   90.00
_cell.angle_beta   90.00
_cell.angle_gamma   90.00
#
_symmetry.space_group_name_H-M   'P 1'
#
loop_
_entity.id
_entity.type
_entity.pdbx_description
1 polymer ?
#
loop_
_entity_poly.entity_id
_entity_poly.type
_entity_poly.pdbx_seq_one_letter_code
_entity_poly.pdbx_strand_id
1 'polypeptide(L)'
;MVREYKMVKRREKVDETRRRIAKATYELHSTVGPAFTTIALISDRAGLPRQTIYRNFGNQLDLLRSCIAFGLEEHPLPDPTLWQSISDPEERLQIGLTELYGWFEATEAVMTDSVRDFPAMRESAEAMQPIGEVFGRIFETLSHGWDVSKVAPLLALALDFATWKKLHREQGMASNAIVEFWVDLIRCRQAG
;
A
#
# COMPACT_ATOMS: atom_id res chain seq x y z
N MET A 1 -40.10 -6.92 9.00
CA MET A 1 -39.17 -7.17 10.12
C MET A 1 -38.43 -8.51 10.03
N VAL A 2 -39.09 -9.70 10.08
CA VAL A 2 -38.37 -11.01 10.10
C VAL A 2 -37.59 -11.30 8.80
N ARG A 3 -38.07 -10.91 7.62
CA ARG A 3 -37.43 -11.14 6.32
C ARG A 3 -36.20 -10.23 6.15
N GLU A 4 -36.29 -9.00 6.59
CA GLU A 4 -35.22 -7.99 6.56
C GLU A 4 -34.06 -8.39 7.50
N TYR A 5 -34.37 -8.82 8.72
CA TYR A 5 -33.39 -9.34 9.68
C TYR A 5 -32.62 -10.57 9.14
N LYS A 6 -33.33 -11.51 8.46
CA LYS A 6 -32.66 -12.67 7.83
C LYS A 6 -31.74 -12.26 6.68
N MET A 7 -32.10 -11.22 5.92
CA MET A 7 -31.24 -10.69 4.83
C MET A 7 -30.01 -10.01 5.39
N VAL A 8 -30.12 -9.21 6.45
CA VAL A 8 -28.98 -8.56 7.12
C VAL A 8 -27.99 -9.61 7.65
N LYS A 9 -28.46 -10.60 8.43
CA LYS A 9 -27.58 -11.67 8.93
C LYS A 9 -26.90 -12.48 7.82
N ARG A 10 -27.59 -12.68 6.67
CA ARG A 10 -26.99 -13.39 5.55
C ARG A 10 -25.88 -12.55 4.91
N ARG A 11 -26.06 -11.24 4.80
CA ARG A 11 -25.07 -10.31 4.26
C ARG A 11 -23.85 -10.24 5.17
N GLU A 12 -24.04 -10.05 6.47
CA GLU A 12 -22.96 -10.05 7.48
C GLU A 12 -22.11 -11.32 7.40
N LYS A 13 -22.74 -12.50 7.27
CA LYS A 13 -22.02 -13.78 7.14
C LYS A 13 -21.23 -13.89 5.83
N VAL A 14 -21.72 -13.30 4.75
CA VAL A 14 -20.99 -13.24 3.47
C VAL A 14 -19.79 -12.31 3.60
N ASP A 15 -19.98 -11.14 4.20
CA ASP A 15 -18.93 -10.14 4.39
C ASP A 15 -17.82 -10.68 5.32
N GLU A 16 -18.18 -11.35 6.41
CA GLU A 16 -17.24 -12.03 7.30
C GLU A 16 -16.45 -13.12 6.56
N THR A 17 -17.11 -13.91 5.70
CA THR A 17 -16.44 -14.93 4.88
C THR A 17 -15.48 -14.30 3.89
N ARG A 18 -15.87 -13.22 3.21
CA ARG A 18 -15.00 -12.48 2.29
C ARG A 18 -13.79 -11.88 3.01
N ARG A 19 -14.00 -11.25 4.18
CA ARG A 19 -12.91 -10.71 5.00
C ARG A 19 -11.93 -11.80 5.44
N ARG A 20 -12.41 -12.97 5.84
CA ARG A 20 -11.56 -14.11 6.23
C ARG A 20 -10.71 -14.62 5.06
N ILE A 21 -11.26 -14.67 3.84
CA ILE A 21 -10.52 -15.05 2.63
C ILE A 21 -9.50 -13.96 2.27
N ALA A 22 -9.89 -12.68 2.31
CA ALA A 22 -9.01 -11.55 2.03
C ALA A 22 -7.82 -11.52 3.00
N LYS A 23 -8.06 -11.72 4.30
CA LYS A 23 -7.02 -11.85 5.33
C LYS A 23 -6.04 -12.99 5.00
N ALA A 24 -6.55 -14.19 4.72
CA ALA A 24 -5.70 -15.34 4.40
C ALA A 24 -4.86 -15.07 3.14
N THR A 25 -5.42 -14.38 2.14
CA THR A 25 -4.71 -13.98 0.92
C THR A 25 -3.60 -12.98 1.24
N TYR A 26 -3.88 -11.96 2.06
CA TYR A 26 -2.91 -10.95 2.49
C TYR A 26 -1.73 -11.57 3.26
N GLU A 27 -2.01 -12.49 4.21
CA GLU A 27 -0.98 -13.21 4.95
C GLU A 27 -0.09 -14.07 4.03
N LEU A 28 -0.67 -14.70 3.00
CA LEU A 28 0.09 -15.45 2.01
C LEU A 28 0.93 -14.54 1.12
N HIS A 29 0.43 -13.37 0.74
CA HIS A 29 1.19 -12.38 -0.01
C HIS A 29 2.42 -11.87 0.78
N SER A 30 2.34 -11.85 2.11
CA SER A 30 3.45 -11.45 2.99
C SER A 30 4.45 -12.58 3.30
N THR A 31 4.18 -13.83 2.88
CA THR A 31 5.02 -15.00 3.23
C THR A 31 5.53 -15.78 2.03
N VAL A 32 4.70 -15.99 1.01
CA VAL A 32 5.06 -16.71 -0.21
C VAL A 32 5.04 -15.83 -1.46
N GLY A 33 4.42 -14.66 -1.36
CA GLY A 33 4.26 -13.70 -2.45
C GLY A 33 3.00 -13.91 -3.30
N PRO A 34 2.53 -12.83 -3.96
CA PRO A 34 1.31 -12.85 -4.79
C PRO A 34 1.37 -13.86 -5.93
N ALA A 35 2.51 -13.97 -6.65
CA ALA A 35 2.67 -14.87 -7.79
C ALA A 35 2.56 -16.36 -7.41
N PHE A 36 2.88 -16.71 -6.17
CA PHE A 36 2.84 -18.09 -5.67
C PHE A 36 1.61 -18.40 -4.83
N THR A 37 0.75 -17.42 -4.59
CA THR A 37 -0.48 -17.58 -3.81
C THR A 37 -1.56 -18.26 -4.67
N THR A 38 -1.89 -19.51 -4.33
CA THR A 38 -2.90 -20.31 -5.04
C THR A 38 -4.21 -20.39 -4.24
N ILE A 39 -5.31 -20.69 -4.93
CA ILE A 39 -6.62 -20.97 -4.27
C ILE A 39 -6.51 -22.13 -3.26
N ALA A 40 -5.61 -23.09 -3.51
CA ALA A 40 -5.36 -24.16 -2.55
C ALA A 40 -4.78 -23.65 -1.24
N LEU A 41 -3.72 -22.84 -1.31
CA LEU A 41 -3.09 -22.23 -0.14
C LEU A 41 -4.07 -21.31 0.61
N ILE A 42 -4.87 -20.52 -0.13
CA ILE A 42 -5.89 -19.66 0.48
C ILE A 42 -6.96 -20.50 1.20
N SER A 43 -7.41 -21.61 0.57
CA SER A 43 -8.38 -22.54 1.15
C SER A 43 -7.87 -23.11 2.49
N ASP A 44 -6.64 -23.56 2.50
CA ASP A 44 -5.99 -24.16 3.68
C ASP A 44 -5.78 -23.09 4.77
N ARG A 45 -5.26 -21.91 4.41
CA ARG A 45 -5.02 -20.80 5.35
C ARG A 45 -6.31 -20.24 5.93
N ALA A 46 -7.35 -20.07 5.10
CA ALA A 46 -8.65 -19.59 5.52
C ALA A 46 -9.47 -20.66 6.26
N GLY A 47 -9.13 -21.96 6.16
CA GLY A 47 -9.93 -23.05 6.68
C GLY A 47 -11.31 -23.13 6.02
N LEU A 48 -11.38 -22.88 4.72
CA LEU A 48 -12.61 -22.84 3.92
C LEU A 48 -12.45 -23.68 2.66
N PRO A 49 -13.51 -24.43 2.21
CA PRO A 49 -13.44 -25.17 0.96
C PRO A 49 -13.19 -24.25 -0.24
N ARG A 50 -12.38 -24.69 -1.23
CA ARG A 50 -12.11 -23.94 -2.48
C ARG A 50 -13.39 -23.43 -3.16
N GLN A 51 -14.45 -24.25 -3.17
CA GLN A 51 -15.75 -23.86 -3.72
C GLN A 51 -16.35 -22.63 -3.02
N THR A 52 -16.06 -22.42 -1.73
CA THR A 52 -16.50 -21.23 -0.99
C THR A 52 -15.74 -20.00 -1.49
N ILE A 53 -14.45 -20.13 -1.81
CA ILE A 53 -13.66 -19.03 -2.37
C ILE A 53 -14.22 -18.63 -3.74
N TYR A 54 -14.37 -19.59 -4.67
CA TYR A 54 -14.95 -19.30 -5.99
C TYR A 54 -16.37 -18.72 -5.94
N ARG A 55 -17.19 -19.10 -4.97
CA ARG A 55 -18.54 -18.53 -4.79
C ARG A 55 -18.50 -17.09 -4.30
N ASN A 56 -17.49 -16.69 -3.54
CA ASN A 56 -17.37 -15.34 -2.97
C ASN A 56 -16.59 -14.38 -3.87
N PHE A 57 -15.72 -14.90 -4.75
CA PHE A 57 -14.88 -14.10 -5.65
C PHE A 57 -15.03 -14.65 -7.08
N GLY A 58 -15.63 -13.81 -7.94
CA GLY A 58 -15.92 -14.22 -9.31
C GLY A 58 -14.70 -14.32 -10.22
N ASN A 59 -13.60 -13.63 -9.85
CA ASN A 59 -12.35 -13.62 -10.58
C ASN A 59 -11.17 -13.22 -9.67
N GLN A 60 -9.95 -13.30 -10.21
CA GLN A 60 -8.73 -12.99 -9.48
C GLN A 60 -8.62 -11.50 -9.11
N LEU A 61 -9.11 -10.60 -9.97
CA LEU A 61 -9.12 -9.16 -9.70
C LEU A 61 -9.96 -8.82 -8.46
N ASP A 62 -11.16 -9.41 -8.31
CA ASP A 62 -12.03 -9.19 -7.14
C ASP A 62 -11.35 -9.67 -5.85
N LEU A 63 -10.68 -10.83 -5.91
CA LEU A 63 -9.91 -11.35 -4.79
C LEU A 63 -8.73 -10.43 -4.43
N LEU A 64 -7.97 -9.97 -5.42
CA LEU A 64 -6.82 -9.09 -5.23
C LEU A 64 -7.26 -7.74 -4.65
N ARG A 65 -8.32 -7.13 -5.17
CA ARG A 65 -8.91 -5.89 -4.61
C ARG A 65 -9.32 -6.06 -3.15
N SER A 66 -9.94 -7.19 -2.81
CA SER A 66 -10.35 -7.46 -1.42
C SER A 66 -9.16 -7.67 -0.50
N CYS A 67 -8.08 -8.30 -0.99
CA CYS A 67 -6.83 -8.46 -0.28
C CYS A 67 -6.16 -7.10 -0.01
N ILE A 68 -6.08 -6.23 -1.03
CA ILE A 68 -5.55 -4.88 -0.92
C ILE A 68 -6.37 -4.05 0.08
N ALA A 69 -7.70 -4.10 -0.04
CA ALA A 69 -8.58 -3.39 0.89
C ALA A 69 -8.38 -3.84 2.34
N PHE A 70 -8.23 -5.16 2.57
CA PHE A 70 -7.90 -5.68 3.89
C PHE A 70 -6.55 -5.15 4.40
N GLY A 71 -5.51 -5.13 3.55
CA GLY A 71 -4.19 -4.60 3.92
C GLY A 71 -4.24 -3.12 4.29
N LEU A 72 -5.04 -2.32 3.56
CA LEU A 72 -5.24 -0.89 3.85
C LEU A 72 -6.10 -0.64 5.10
N GLU A 73 -6.99 -1.56 5.48
CA GLU A 73 -7.68 -1.49 6.78
C GLU A 73 -6.73 -1.74 7.95
N GLU A 74 -5.81 -2.71 7.82
CA GLU A 74 -4.82 -3.04 8.87
C GLU A 74 -3.69 -1.98 8.94
N HIS A 75 -3.27 -1.45 7.79
CA HIS A 75 -2.21 -0.46 7.64
C HIS A 75 -2.66 0.66 6.69
N PRO A 76 -3.42 1.65 7.18
CA PRO A 76 -3.88 2.77 6.36
C PRO A 76 -2.71 3.55 5.75
N LEU A 77 -2.85 3.93 4.48
CA LEU A 77 -1.91 4.86 3.85
C LEU A 77 -1.94 6.22 4.57
N PRO A 78 -0.82 6.94 4.62
CA PRO A 78 -0.81 8.32 5.07
C PRO A 78 -1.81 9.18 4.30
N ASP A 79 -2.50 10.06 4.99
CA ASP A 79 -3.46 10.99 4.36
C ASP A 79 -2.78 12.32 4.01
N PRO A 80 -2.48 12.59 2.73
CA PRO A 80 -1.82 13.81 2.32
C PRO A 80 -2.63 15.08 2.61
N THR A 81 -3.95 14.97 2.86
CA THR A 81 -4.77 16.16 3.18
C THR A 81 -4.39 16.79 4.51
N LEU A 82 -3.89 15.99 5.45
CA LEU A 82 -3.42 16.47 6.75
C LEU A 82 -2.18 17.37 6.64
N TRP A 83 -1.38 17.20 5.59
CA TRP A 83 -0.16 17.97 5.37
C TRP A 83 -0.41 19.31 4.64
N GLN A 84 -1.57 19.50 4.01
CA GLN A 84 -1.89 20.70 3.23
C GLN A 84 -1.92 21.98 4.08
N SER A 85 -2.18 21.86 5.38
CA SER A 85 -2.17 22.99 6.31
C SER A 85 -0.75 23.46 6.69
N ILE A 86 0.28 22.67 6.41
CA ILE A 86 1.68 22.99 6.73
C ILE A 86 2.20 23.91 5.62
N SER A 87 2.45 25.17 5.96
CA SER A 87 2.85 26.20 5.00
C SER A 87 4.31 26.07 4.54
N ASP A 88 5.20 25.65 5.44
CA ASP A 88 6.61 25.43 5.12
C ASP A 88 6.77 24.13 4.29
N PRO A 89 7.26 24.22 3.05
CA PRO A 89 7.43 23.05 2.20
C PRO A 89 8.47 22.04 2.72
N GLU A 90 9.50 22.50 3.47
CA GLU A 90 10.51 21.64 4.06
C GLU A 90 9.94 20.83 5.23
N GLU A 91 9.22 21.50 6.14
CA GLU A 91 8.52 20.84 7.24
C GLU A 91 7.48 19.83 6.72
N ARG A 92 6.70 20.22 5.70
CA ARG A 92 5.70 19.35 5.08
C ARG A 92 6.35 18.11 4.46
N LEU A 93 7.48 18.26 3.76
CA LEU A 93 8.24 17.16 3.18
C LEU A 93 8.75 16.22 4.26
N GLN A 94 9.32 16.75 5.33
CA GLN A 94 9.84 15.98 6.47
C GLN A 94 8.73 15.15 7.13
N ILE A 95 7.58 15.74 7.42
CA ILE A 95 6.45 15.06 8.07
C ILE A 95 5.90 13.98 7.13
N GLY A 96 5.63 14.31 5.86
CA GLY A 96 5.06 13.38 4.90
C GLY A 96 5.94 12.18 4.62
N LEU A 97 7.26 12.37 4.47
CA LEU A 97 8.21 11.25 4.32
C LEU A 97 8.33 10.42 5.61
N THR A 98 8.27 11.05 6.77
CA THR A 98 8.30 10.31 8.05
C THR A 98 7.11 9.37 8.19
N GLU A 99 5.90 9.85 7.90
CA GLU A 99 4.69 9.02 7.94
C GLU A 99 4.71 7.93 6.85
N LEU A 100 5.16 8.26 5.63
CA LEU A 100 5.26 7.29 4.55
C LEU A 100 6.26 6.16 4.87
N TYR A 101 7.41 6.50 5.44
CA TYR A 101 8.42 5.48 5.79
C TYR A 101 7.99 4.63 6.98
N GLY A 102 7.23 5.18 7.93
CA GLY A 102 6.56 4.38 8.96
C GLY A 102 5.57 3.38 8.35
N TRP A 103 4.84 3.78 7.30
CA TRP A 103 3.97 2.88 6.55
C TRP A 103 4.76 1.81 5.77
N PHE A 104 5.89 2.18 5.14
CA PHE A 104 6.78 1.21 4.49
C PHE A 104 7.34 0.18 5.46
N GLU A 105 7.76 0.60 6.66
CA GLU A 105 8.23 -0.32 7.69
C GLU A 105 7.13 -1.31 8.13
N ALA A 106 5.92 -0.80 8.37
CA ALA A 106 4.78 -1.61 8.79
C ALA A 106 4.33 -2.62 7.72
N THR A 107 4.55 -2.32 6.44
CA THR A 107 4.08 -3.12 5.30
C THR A 107 5.21 -3.81 4.53
N GLU A 108 6.46 -3.74 5.01
CA GLU A 108 7.66 -4.18 4.28
C GLU A 108 7.55 -5.60 3.72
N ALA A 109 7.02 -6.53 4.51
CA ALA A 109 6.92 -7.92 4.08
C ALA A 109 6.04 -8.08 2.83
N VAL A 110 4.81 -7.54 2.86
CA VAL A 110 3.88 -7.63 1.73
C VAL A 110 4.34 -6.77 0.56
N MET A 111 4.90 -5.59 0.80
CA MET A 111 5.40 -4.70 -0.24
C MET A 111 6.58 -5.30 -1.00
N THR A 112 7.52 -5.96 -0.31
CA THR A 112 8.66 -6.63 -0.92
C THR A 112 8.24 -7.62 -2.00
N ASP A 113 7.31 -8.49 -1.66
CA ASP A 113 6.84 -9.52 -2.57
C ASP A 113 5.91 -8.96 -3.65
N SER A 114 5.09 -7.96 -3.29
CA SER A 114 4.20 -7.30 -4.24
C SER A 114 4.95 -6.52 -5.32
N VAL A 115 5.97 -5.76 -4.97
CA VAL A 115 6.80 -5.01 -5.94
C VAL A 115 7.53 -5.95 -6.89
N ARG A 116 7.97 -7.13 -6.42
CA ARG A 116 8.58 -8.17 -7.26
C ARG A 116 7.58 -8.81 -8.21
N ASP A 117 6.38 -9.16 -7.72
CA ASP A 117 5.47 -10.07 -8.40
C ASP A 117 4.43 -9.35 -9.27
N PHE A 118 3.90 -8.20 -8.83
CA PHE A 118 2.83 -7.47 -9.51
C PHE A 118 3.14 -7.08 -10.96
N PRO A 119 4.37 -6.70 -11.36
CA PRO A 119 4.66 -6.40 -12.76
C PRO A 119 4.36 -7.55 -13.73
N ALA A 120 4.41 -8.80 -13.26
CA ALA A 120 4.09 -9.99 -14.05
C ALA A 120 2.62 -10.42 -13.96
N MET A 121 1.83 -9.83 -13.08
CA MET A 121 0.42 -10.18 -12.86
C MET A 121 -0.50 -9.26 -13.67
N ARG A 122 -1.35 -9.85 -14.52
CA ARG A 122 -2.23 -9.10 -15.42
C ARG A 122 -3.20 -8.15 -14.71
N GLU A 123 -3.74 -8.59 -13.57
CA GLU A 123 -4.77 -7.87 -12.83
C GLU A 123 -4.20 -6.80 -11.87
N SER A 124 -2.90 -6.78 -11.65
CA SER A 124 -2.27 -5.93 -10.65
C SER A 124 -2.40 -4.44 -10.96
N ALA A 125 -2.22 -4.03 -12.21
CA ALA A 125 -2.30 -2.64 -12.61
C ALA A 125 -3.69 -2.03 -12.29
N GLU A 126 -4.77 -2.77 -12.60
CA GLU A 126 -6.13 -2.35 -12.31
C GLU A 126 -6.44 -2.38 -10.80
N ALA A 127 -5.94 -3.39 -10.09
CA ALA A 127 -6.15 -3.51 -8.65
C ALA A 127 -5.42 -2.41 -7.86
N MET A 128 -4.24 -1.98 -8.33
CA MET A 128 -3.38 -0.98 -7.68
C MET A 128 -3.73 0.47 -8.05
N GLN A 129 -4.59 0.69 -9.04
CA GLN A 129 -4.95 2.05 -9.49
C GLN A 129 -5.34 2.98 -8.33
N PRO A 130 -6.21 2.61 -7.37
CA PRO A 130 -6.58 3.50 -6.27
C PRO A 130 -5.40 3.89 -5.37
N ILE A 131 -4.44 2.98 -5.18
CA ILE A 131 -3.21 3.26 -4.43
C ILE A 131 -2.34 4.24 -5.21
N GLY A 132 -2.18 4.04 -6.53
CA GLY A 132 -1.46 4.97 -7.40
C GLY A 132 -2.03 6.39 -7.35
N GLU A 133 -3.35 6.54 -7.28
CA GLU A 133 -4.01 7.84 -7.12
C GLU A 133 -3.67 8.51 -5.78
N VAL A 134 -3.56 7.73 -4.69
CA VAL A 134 -3.12 8.26 -3.39
C VAL A 134 -1.66 8.72 -3.47
N PHE A 135 -0.77 7.92 -4.07
CA PHE A 135 0.63 8.32 -4.27
C PHE A 135 0.77 9.55 -5.17
N GLY A 136 -0.08 9.71 -6.19
CA GLY A 136 -0.17 10.94 -6.99
C GLY A 136 -0.48 12.17 -6.12
N ARG A 137 -1.48 12.08 -5.24
CA ARG A 137 -1.81 13.16 -4.30
C ARG A 137 -0.71 13.43 -3.28
N ILE A 138 -0.02 12.39 -2.79
CA ILE A 138 1.15 12.54 -1.93
C ILE A 138 2.22 13.35 -2.67
N PHE A 139 2.55 12.98 -3.90
CA PHE A 139 3.51 13.70 -4.72
C PHE A 139 3.12 15.17 -4.93
N GLU A 140 1.88 15.43 -5.33
CA GLU A 140 1.36 16.80 -5.51
C GLU A 140 1.45 17.63 -4.22
N THR A 141 1.06 17.07 -3.09
CA THR A 141 1.10 17.76 -1.79
C THR A 141 2.53 18.05 -1.35
N LEU A 142 3.44 17.09 -1.47
CA LEU A 142 4.84 17.26 -1.05
C LEU A 142 5.66 18.11 -2.02
N SER A 143 5.29 18.19 -3.30
CA SER A 143 5.94 19.05 -4.28
C SER A 143 5.49 20.51 -4.19
N HIS A 144 4.39 20.80 -3.48
CA HIS A 144 3.86 22.16 -3.38
C HIS A 144 4.85 23.10 -2.66
N GLY A 145 5.14 24.26 -3.28
CA GLY A 145 6.11 25.23 -2.76
C GLY A 145 7.56 25.02 -3.22
N TRP A 146 7.82 23.96 -3.99
CA TRP A 146 9.10 23.70 -4.63
C TRP A 146 9.03 23.99 -6.14
N ASP A 147 10.19 24.26 -6.77
CA ASP A 147 10.31 24.23 -8.24
C ASP A 147 10.28 22.77 -8.71
N VAL A 148 9.09 22.32 -9.14
CA VAL A 148 8.83 20.93 -9.54
C VAL A 148 9.79 20.47 -10.64
N SER A 149 10.21 21.37 -11.57
CA SER A 149 11.15 21.02 -12.63
C SER A 149 12.51 20.59 -12.11
N LYS A 150 12.90 21.08 -10.94
CA LYS A 150 14.16 20.75 -10.26
C LYS A 150 14.05 19.52 -9.35
N VAL A 151 12.93 19.39 -8.60
CA VAL A 151 12.84 18.43 -7.50
C VAL A 151 12.07 17.15 -7.82
N ALA A 152 11.27 17.13 -8.90
CA ALA A 152 10.42 15.98 -9.23
C ALA A 152 11.15 14.62 -9.29
N PRO A 153 12.34 14.50 -9.91
CA PRO A 153 13.05 13.22 -9.94
C PRO A 153 13.49 12.75 -8.56
N LEU A 154 13.90 13.67 -7.69
CA LEU A 154 14.31 13.36 -6.33
C LEU A 154 13.13 12.94 -5.47
N LEU A 155 12.02 13.67 -5.58
CA LEU A 155 10.80 13.35 -4.87
C LEU A 155 10.22 12.00 -5.31
N ALA A 156 10.24 11.69 -6.61
CA ALA A 156 9.82 10.39 -7.12
C ALA A 156 10.64 9.23 -6.50
N LEU A 157 11.96 9.41 -6.36
CA LEU A 157 12.83 8.43 -5.70
C LEU A 157 12.57 8.37 -4.18
N ALA A 158 12.32 9.50 -3.53
CA ALA A 158 11.99 9.53 -2.11
C ALA A 158 10.66 8.81 -1.78
N LEU A 159 9.71 8.82 -2.71
CA LEU A 159 8.42 8.14 -2.56
C LEU A 159 8.44 6.66 -3.00
N ASP A 160 9.56 6.18 -3.54
CA ASP A 160 9.66 4.80 -4.03
C ASP A 160 10.06 3.82 -2.92
N PHE A 161 9.25 2.79 -2.73
CA PHE A 161 9.49 1.75 -1.72
C PHE A 161 10.82 1.02 -1.93
N ALA A 162 11.19 0.69 -3.18
CA ALA A 162 12.42 -0.04 -3.45
C ALA A 162 13.66 0.81 -3.12
N THR A 163 13.59 2.11 -3.39
CA THR A 163 14.64 3.08 -3.02
C THR A 163 14.79 3.19 -1.50
N TRP A 164 13.67 3.37 -0.76
CA TRP A 164 13.68 3.39 0.69
C TRP A 164 14.26 2.08 1.26
N LYS A 165 13.78 0.93 0.77
CA LYS A 165 14.24 -0.38 1.24
C LYS A 165 15.74 -0.57 1.02
N LYS A 166 16.27 -0.14 -0.12
CA LYS A 166 17.69 -0.19 -0.42
C LYS A 166 18.51 0.63 0.57
N LEU A 167 18.10 1.88 0.84
CA LEU A 167 18.78 2.73 1.82
C LEU A 167 18.66 2.17 3.23
N HIS A 168 17.49 1.70 3.62
CA HIS A 168 17.21 1.21 4.96
C HIS A 168 17.88 -0.16 5.23
N ARG A 169 17.71 -1.14 4.35
CA ARG A 169 18.17 -2.52 4.57
C ARG A 169 19.55 -2.83 4.07
N GLU A 170 19.94 -2.30 2.90
CA GLU A 170 21.25 -2.60 2.32
C GLU A 170 22.33 -1.61 2.79
N GLN A 171 21.97 -0.33 2.99
CA GLN A 171 22.91 0.68 3.47
C GLN A 171 22.85 0.93 4.98
N GLY A 172 21.89 0.31 5.69
CA GLY A 172 21.77 0.38 7.15
C GLY A 172 21.31 1.74 7.68
N MET A 173 20.72 2.60 6.84
CA MET A 173 20.23 3.90 7.27
C MET A 173 18.93 3.76 8.06
N ALA A 174 18.82 4.44 9.20
CA ALA A 174 17.53 4.57 9.90
C ALA A 174 16.56 5.43 9.08
N SER A 175 15.25 5.18 9.16
CA SER A 175 14.26 5.90 8.35
C SER A 175 14.29 7.42 8.57
N ASN A 176 14.52 7.89 9.79
CA ASN A 176 14.70 9.32 10.06
C ASN A 176 15.93 9.91 9.33
N ALA A 177 17.06 9.18 9.27
CA ALA A 177 18.23 9.61 8.54
C ALA A 177 17.99 9.65 7.02
N ILE A 178 17.16 8.74 6.49
CA ILE A 178 16.75 8.77 5.08
C ILE A 178 15.86 10.00 4.81
N VAL A 179 14.96 10.34 5.74
CA VAL A 179 14.14 11.58 5.63
C VAL A 179 15.05 12.80 5.57
N GLU A 180 15.97 12.97 6.52
CA GLU A 180 16.92 14.08 6.56
C GLU A 180 17.76 14.16 5.26
N PHE A 181 18.23 13.02 4.77
CA PHE A 181 18.97 12.93 3.50
C PHE A 181 18.16 13.50 2.31
N TRP A 182 16.88 13.13 2.19
CA TRP A 182 16.05 13.62 1.09
C TRP A 182 15.70 15.11 1.25
N VAL A 183 15.39 15.56 2.47
CA VAL A 183 15.12 16.97 2.74
C VAL A 183 16.31 17.84 2.37
N ASP A 184 17.52 17.47 2.80
CA ASP A 184 18.75 18.17 2.47
C ASP A 184 19.02 18.20 0.96
N LEU A 185 18.87 17.06 0.29
CA LEU A 185 19.13 16.95 -1.14
C LEU A 185 18.15 17.78 -1.97
N ILE A 186 16.87 17.76 -1.64
CA ILE A 186 15.82 18.54 -2.31
C ILE A 186 16.04 20.04 -2.08
N ARG A 187 16.37 20.45 -0.83
CA ARG A 187 16.73 21.83 -0.51
C ARG A 187 17.94 22.33 -1.28
N CYS A 188 19.01 21.55 -1.33
CA CYS A 188 20.20 21.91 -2.11
C CYS A 188 19.89 22.04 -3.60
N ARG A 189 19.07 21.16 -4.15
CA ARG A 189 18.67 21.19 -5.57
C ARG A 189 17.78 22.39 -5.89
N GLN A 190 16.93 22.81 -4.96
CA GLN A 190 16.10 24.01 -5.09
C GLN A 190 16.94 25.29 -5.17
N ALA A 191 18.01 25.38 -4.36
CA ALA A 191 18.85 26.57 -4.25
C ALA A 191 19.78 26.80 -5.45
N GLY A 192 20.16 25.75 -6.18
CA GLY A 192 20.97 25.79 -7.40
C GLY A 192 20.16 25.93 -8.66
#